data_3c9dea3780ce66de2352628dd20aa24f
#
_entry.id   3c9dea3780ce66de2352628dd20aa24f
#
_cell.length_a   1.000
_cell.length_b   1.000
_cell.length_c   1.000
_cell.angle_alpha   90.00
_cell.angle_beta   90.00
_cell.angle_gamma   90.00
#
_symmetry.space_group_name_H-M   'P 1'
#
loop_
_entity.id
_entity.type
_entity.pdbx_description
1 polymer ?
#
loop_
_entity_poly.entity_id
_entity_poly.type
_entity_poly.pdbx_seq_one_letter_code
_entity_poly.pdbx_strand_id
1 'polypeptide(L)'
;MKKIVSLILALCMLCGAAFALASCGQEEIIVRTNAYFAPFEYYDGTEIVGVDVDIMKLVGEKLNKKITWKDGDFGTIIDDVAKGATADCGAAGITITDARKEKVDFSNPYYTSIQYVVVPEGVTVETRTADGVTYLVWEALAGKKIATQIDTTGWIYTDGEINATEDNDYGYAGVLYGTDTELVEMPDAQAAVDALGVTADVFVIDELPAKYLKENSSKNLTVYPLYYAGAEGDADAPVEEQYAICVTKGNTELLDAVNAVLAELGSEEIQAMVMRHMGLGD
;
A
#
# COMPACT_ATOMS: atom_id res chain seq x y z
N MET A 1 -58.97 -3.35 -38.60
CA MET A 1 -58.41 -4.14 -37.47
C MET A 1 -57.00 -4.62 -37.73
N LYS A 2 -56.65 -5.27 -38.86
CA LYS A 2 -55.27 -5.77 -39.11
C LYS A 2 -54.16 -4.69 -39.10
N LYS A 3 -54.44 -3.45 -39.59
CA LYS A 3 -53.49 -2.33 -39.59
C LYS A 3 -53.23 -1.72 -38.20
N ILE A 4 -54.23 -1.73 -37.31
CA ILE A 4 -54.10 -1.23 -35.93
C ILE A 4 -53.32 -2.21 -35.08
N VAL A 5 -53.53 -3.52 -35.25
CA VAL A 5 -52.78 -4.57 -34.57
C VAL A 5 -51.28 -4.54 -34.96
N SER A 6 -51.00 -4.28 -36.25
CA SER A 6 -49.60 -4.18 -36.74
C SER A 6 -48.87 -2.97 -36.18
N LEU A 7 -49.59 -1.84 -35.97
CA LEU A 7 -49.02 -0.61 -35.40
C LEU A 7 -48.72 -0.78 -33.90
N ILE A 8 -49.60 -1.46 -33.17
CA ILE A 8 -49.40 -1.77 -31.74
C ILE A 8 -48.23 -2.75 -31.55
N LEU A 9 -48.09 -3.77 -32.40
CA LEU A 9 -46.93 -4.67 -32.34
C LEU A 9 -45.60 -3.94 -32.66
N ALA A 10 -45.58 -3.01 -33.60
CA ALA A 10 -44.39 -2.22 -33.92
C ALA A 10 -44.03 -1.27 -32.77
N LEU A 11 -45.02 -0.68 -32.08
CA LEU A 11 -44.78 0.20 -30.93
C LEU A 11 -44.27 -0.59 -29.72
N CYS A 12 -44.77 -1.81 -29.48
CA CYS A 12 -44.29 -2.68 -28.42
C CYS A 12 -42.83 -3.17 -28.69
N MET A 13 -42.46 -3.42 -29.95
CA MET A 13 -41.09 -3.78 -30.31
C MET A 13 -40.10 -2.60 -30.12
N LEU A 14 -40.55 -1.36 -30.43
CA LEU A 14 -39.74 -0.16 -30.18
C LEU A 14 -39.58 0.12 -28.68
N CYS A 15 -40.61 -0.07 -27.86
CA CYS A 15 -40.50 0.06 -26.41
C CYS A 15 -39.67 -1.06 -25.79
N GLY A 16 -39.74 -2.30 -26.30
CA GLY A 16 -38.89 -3.43 -25.85
C GLY A 16 -37.42 -3.21 -26.18
N ALA A 17 -37.09 -2.62 -27.33
CA ALA A 17 -35.72 -2.28 -27.72
C ALA A 17 -35.14 -1.13 -26.88
N ALA A 18 -35.99 -0.15 -26.48
CA ALA A 18 -35.54 0.93 -25.60
C ALA A 18 -35.25 0.45 -24.15
N PHE A 19 -35.99 -0.58 -23.67
CA PHE A 19 -35.72 -1.18 -22.35
C PHE A 19 -34.50 -2.12 -22.35
N ALA A 20 -34.15 -2.72 -23.49
CA ALA A 20 -32.96 -3.57 -23.61
C ALA A 20 -31.65 -2.76 -23.61
N LEU A 21 -31.71 -1.45 -23.94
CA LEU A 21 -30.55 -0.55 -23.88
C LEU A 21 -30.36 0.10 -22.49
N ALA A 22 -31.32 -0.05 -21.57
CA ALA A 22 -31.25 0.51 -20.23
C ALA A 22 -30.63 -0.47 -19.18
N SER A 23 -30.24 -1.70 -19.59
CA SER A 23 -29.51 -2.63 -18.76
C SER A 23 -27.99 -2.57 -19.05
N CYS A 24 -27.47 -1.38 -19.28
CA CYS A 24 -26.04 -1.17 -19.16
C CYS A 24 -25.75 -1.08 -17.67
N GLY A 25 -25.34 -2.19 -17.05
CA GLY A 25 -24.75 -2.13 -15.71
C GLY A 25 -23.67 -1.04 -15.76
N GLN A 26 -23.58 -0.25 -14.70
CA GLN A 26 -22.50 0.73 -14.57
C GLN A 26 -21.19 -0.04 -14.76
N GLU A 27 -20.34 0.43 -15.67
CA GLU A 27 -18.99 -0.15 -15.82
C GLU A 27 -18.28 -0.11 -14.47
N GLU A 28 -17.49 -1.11 -14.17
CA GLU A 28 -16.77 -1.18 -12.91
C GLU A 28 -15.25 -1.07 -13.11
N ILE A 29 -14.58 -0.54 -12.09
CA ILE A 29 -13.14 -0.54 -11.95
C ILE A 29 -12.82 -1.53 -10.85
N ILE A 30 -12.07 -2.57 -11.19
CA ILE A 30 -11.65 -3.60 -10.24
C ILE A 30 -10.31 -3.17 -9.62
N VAL A 31 -10.33 -2.93 -8.32
CA VAL A 31 -9.17 -2.48 -7.54
C VAL A 31 -8.65 -3.63 -6.68
N ARG A 32 -7.36 -3.98 -6.85
CA ARG A 32 -6.66 -4.90 -5.95
C ARG A 32 -6.12 -4.12 -4.75
N THR A 33 -6.24 -4.72 -3.57
CA THR A 33 -5.75 -4.15 -2.33
C THR A 33 -5.31 -5.25 -1.35
N ASN A 34 -4.66 -4.85 -0.23
CA ASN A 34 -4.40 -5.70 0.92
C ASN A 34 -4.81 -4.94 2.19
N ALA A 35 -6.04 -5.15 2.64
CA ALA A 35 -6.71 -4.32 3.64
C ALA A 35 -6.24 -4.57 5.09
N TYR A 36 -4.93 -4.58 5.31
CA TYR A 36 -4.24 -4.70 6.60
C TYR A 36 -3.18 -3.59 6.79
N PHE A 37 -3.32 -2.47 6.07
CA PHE A 37 -2.32 -1.40 6.02
C PHE A 37 -2.92 -0.03 6.36
N ALA A 38 -3.55 0.07 7.56
CA ALA A 38 -4.09 1.34 8.03
C ALA A 38 -2.99 2.41 8.17
N PRO A 39 -3.26 3.67 7.82
CA PRO A 39 -4.56 4.27 7.51
C PRO A 39 -4.93 4.26 6.02
N PHE A 40 -4.16 3.58 5.15
CA PHE A 40 -4.35 3.63 3.70
C PHE A 40 -5.47 2.71 3.23
N GLU A 41 -5.47 1.43 3.65
CA GLU A 41 -6.52 0.45 3.39
C GLU A 41 -6.62 -0.54 4.56
N TYR A 42 -7.80 -0.62 5.16
CA TYR A 42 -8.04 -1.50 6.29
C TYR A 42 -9.53 -1.83 6.43
N TYR A 43 -9.83 -2.85 7.22
CA TYR A 43 -11.20 -3.21 7.53
C TYR A 43 -11.74 -2.39 8.71
N ASP A 44 -12.88 -1.72 8.49
CA ASP A 44 -13.77 -1.24 9.54
C ASP A 44 -15.04 -2.13 9.53
N GLY A 45 -15.11 -3.05 10.47
CA GLY A 45 -16.10 -4.11 10.45
C GLY A 45 -15.92 -5.03 9.24
N THR A 46 -16.81 -4.92 8.24
CA THR A 46 -16.76 -5.69 6.99
C THR A 46 -16.44 -4.84 5.76
N GLU A 47 -16.28 -3.55 5.93
CA GLU A 47 -16.01 -2.62 4.86
C GLU A 47 -14.52 -2.30 4.78
N ILE A 48 -14.00 -2.19 3.56
CA ILE A 48 -12.65 -1.69 3.34
C ILE A 48 -12.72 -0.17 3.29
N VAL A 49 -11.93 0.49 4.13
CA VAL A 49 -11.85 1.94 4.28
C VAL A 49 -10.39 2.38 4.29
N GLY A 50 -10.14 3.69 4.13
CA GLY A 50 -8.79 4.24 4.18
C GLY A 50 -8.56 5.31 3.12
N VAL A 51 -7.36 5.90 3.12
CA VAL A 51 -6.97 6.97 2.19
C VAL A 51 -7.06 6.52 0.73
N ASP A 52 -6.57 5.31 0.42
CA ASP A 52 -6.61 4.75 -0.93
C ASP A 52 -8.06 4.51 -1.38
N VAL A 53 -8.92 4.12 -0.44
CA VAL A 53 -10.34 3.91 -0.70
C VAL A 53 -11.04 5.23 -1.02
N ASP A 54 -10.76 6.28 -0.25
CA ASP A 54 -11.32 7.61 -0.49
C ASP A 54 -10.86 8.17 -1.85
N ILE A 55 -9.58 8.05 -2.19
CA ILE A 55 -9.04 8.46 -3.50
C ILE A 55 -9.76 7.71 -4.63
N MET A 56 -9.83 6.37 -4.56
CA MET A 56 -10.43 5.57 -5.63
C MET A 56 -11.94 5.78 -5.76
N LYS A 57 -12.63 6.10 -4.67
CA LYS A 57 -14.05 6.50 -4.73
C LYS A 57 -14.24 7.74 -5.58
N LEU A 58 -13.41 8.78 -5.39
CA LEU A 58 -13.44 9.99 -6.20
C LEU A 58 -13.09 9.72 -7.68
N VAL A 59 -12.17 8.79 -7.94
CA VAL A 59 -11.86 8.33 -9.31
C VAL A 59 -13.08 7.66 -9.95
N GLY A 60 -13.76 6.79 -9.22
CA GLY A 60 -15.01 6.17 -9.69
C GLY A 60 -16.10 7.18 -10.00
N GLU A 61 -16.31 8.17 -9.13
CA GLU A 61 -17.25 9.28 -9.34
C GLU A 61 -16.90 10.08 -10.61
N LYS A 62 -15.62 10.42 -10.79
CA LYS A 62 -15.12 11.17 -11.95
C LYS A 62 -15.35 10.44 -13.28
N LEU A 63 -15.17 9.12 -13.29
CA LEU A 63 -15.38 8.28 -14.48
C LEU A 63 -16.81 7.76 -14.61
N ASN A 64 -17.70 8.04 -13.64
CA ASN A 64 -19.03 7.44 -13.54
C ASN A 64 -18.99 5.90 -13.61
N LYS A 65 -17.99 5.29 -12.97
CA LYS A 65 -17.78 3.84 -12.87
C LYS A 65 -17.86 3.40 -11.40
N LYS A 66 -18.35 2.18 -11.17
CA LYS A 66 -18.39 1.59 -9.84
C LYS A 66 -16.99 1.10 -9.44
N ILE A 67 -16.57 1.35 -8.21
CA ILE A 67 -15.36 0.73 -7.64
C ILE A 67 -15.73 -0.60 -7.01
N THR A 68 -14.98 -1.64 -7.38
CA THR A 68 -15.12 -2.99 -6.81
C THR A 68 -13.77 -3.43 -6.25
N TRP A 69 -13.72 -3.53 -4.92
CA TRP A 69 -12.52 -3.93 -4.20
C TRP A 69 -12.32 -5.44 -4.22
N LYS A 70 -11.08 -5.86 -4.44
CA LYS A 70 -10.63 -7.25 -4.31
C LYS A 70 -9.43 -7.31 -3.38
N ASP A 71 -9.70 -7.64 -2.13
CA ASP A 71 -8.68 -7.90 -1.14
C ASP A 71 -7.94 -9.22 -1.42
N GLY A 72 -6.66 -9.30 -1.04
CA GLY A 72 -5.83 -10.49 -1.16
C GLY A 72 -4.36 -10.20 -0.88
N ASP A 73 -3.51 -11.19 -1.13
CA ASP A 73 -2.09 -11.12 -0.82
C ASP A 73 -1.42 -9.95 -1.57
N PHE A 74 -0.64 -9.13 -0.84
CA PHE A 74 0.04 -7.94 -1.37
C PHE A 74 0.94 -8.29 -2.57
N GLY A 75 1.73 -9.36 -2.46
CA GLY A 75 2.66 -9.80 -3.50
C GLY A 75 2.02 -10.14 -4.85
N THR A 76 0.68 -10.39 -4.86
CA THR A 76 -0.03 -10.69 -6.11
C THR A 76 -0.57 -9.46 -6.83
N ILE A 77 -0.62 -8.29 -6.17
CA ILE A 77 -1.29 -7.09 -6.69
C ILE A 77 -0.69 -6.65 -8.03
N ILE A 78 0.63 -6.46 -8.08
CA ILE A 78 1.34 -5.99 -9.28
C ILE A 78 1.12 -6.93 -10.47
N ASP A 79 1.20 -8.23 -10.25
CA ASP A 79 1.04 -9.22 -11.31
C ASP A 79 -0.42 -9.34 -11.78
N ASP A 80 -1.40 -9.18 -10.90
CA ASP A 80 -2.82 -9.17 -11.26
C ASP A 80 -3.18 -7.92 -12.08
N VAL A 81 -2.66 -6.76 -11.70
CA VAL A 81 -2.83 -5.51 -12.44
C VAL A 81 -2.11 -5.58 -13.80
N ALA A 82 -0.89 -6.12 -13.84
CA ALA A 82 -0.14 -6.28 -15.08
C ALA A 82 -0.85 -7.15 -16.12
N LYS A 83 -1.57 -8.19 -15.67
CA LYS A 83 -2.37 -9.05 -16.55
C LYS A 83 -3.60 -8.34 -17.14
N GLY A 84 -4.19 -7.36 -16.42
CA GLY A 84 -5.36 -6.60 -16.84
C GLY A 84 -6.65 -7.40 -16.99
N ALA A 85 -6.64 -8.70 -16.65
CA ALA A 85 -7.80 -9.59 -16.81
C ALA A 85 -8.65 -9.69 -15.54
N THR A 86 -8.06 -9.45 -14.38
CA THR A 86 -8.68 -9.65 -13.06
C THR A 86 -8.71 -8.37 -12.21
N ALA A 87 -7.95 -7.36 -12.63
CA ALA A 87 -7.89 -6.05 -11.99
C ALA A 87 -7.52 -4.97 -13.02
N ASP A 88 -8.01 -3.76 -12.81
CA ASP A 88 -7.69 -2.57 -13.59
C ASP A 88 -6.57 -1.76 -12.93
N CYS A 89 -6.52 -1.79 -11.60
CA CYS A 89 -5.54 -1.05 -10.81
C CYS A 89 -5.28 -1.73 -9.45
N GLY A 90 -4.21 -1.26 -8.79
CA GLY A 90 -3.86 -1.57 -7.42
C GLY A 90 -3.77 -0.30 -6.59
N ALA A 91 -4.40 -0.31 -5.41
CA ALA A 91 -4.38 0.73 -4.41
C ALA A 91 -4.16 0.06 -3.05
N ALA A 92 -2.95 0.16 -2.51
CA ALA A 92 -2.49 -0.59 -1.35
C ALA A 92 -1.19 0.01 -0.77
N GLY A 93 -1.10 1.34 -0.62
CA GLY A 93 0.13 1.99 -0.18
C GLY A 93 1.35 1.59 -1.03
N ILE A 94 1.17 1.41 -2.35
CA ILE A 94 2.17 0.76 -3.20
C ILE A 94 3.34 1.71 -3.47
N THR A 95 4.51 1.36 -2.96
CA THR A 95 5.76 2.08 -3.25
C THR A 95 6.15 1.93 -4.72
N ILE A 96 6.49 3.06 -5.34
CA ILE A 96 7.04 3.10 -6.69
C ILE A 96 8.46 2.52 -6.67
N THR A 97 8.69 1.42 -7.38
CA THR A 97 10.01 0.85 -7.61
C THR A 97 10.26 0.62 -9.10
N ASP A 98 11.52 0.57 -9.52
CA ASP A 98 11.85 0.35 -10.93
C ASP A 98 11.37 -1.03 -11.41
N ALA A 99 11.49 -2.06 -10.58
CA ALA A 99 10.98 -3.40 -10.89
C ALA A 99 9.44 -3.42 -11.08
N ARG A 100 8.70 -2.66 -10.28
CA ARG A 100 7.24 -2.54 -10.43
C ARG A 100 6.86 -1.73 -11.67
N LYS A 101 7.60 -0.64 -11.99
CA LYS A 101 7.41 0.15 -13.23
C LYS A 101 7.61 -0.67 -14.51
N GLU A 102 8.40 -1.73 -14.47
CA GLU A 102 8.52 -2.64 -15.62
C GLU A 102 7.21 -3.36 -15.94
N LYS A 103 6.33 -3.56 -14.95
CA LYS A 103 5.11 -4.36 -15.08
C LYS A 103 3.84 -3.51 -15.21
N VAL A 104 3.76 -2.38 -14.54
CA VAL A 104 2.57 -1.52 -14.46
C VAL A 104 2.92 -0.05 -14.69
N ASP A 105 1.92 0.79 -14.95
CA ASP A 105 2.07 2.24 -14.93
C ASP A 105 1.64 2.79 -13.56
N PHE A 106 2.31 3.84 -13.08
CA PHE A 106 2.02 4.48 -11.80
C PHE A 106 1.45 5.89 -12.00
N SER A 107 0.53 6.27 -11.12
CA SER A 107 0.10 7.65 -10.96
C SER A 107 1.25 8.53 -10.45
N ASN A 108 1.02 9.84 -10.39
CA ASN A 108 1.82 10.71 -9.55
C ASN A 108 1.79 10.20 -8.10
N PRO A 109 2.91 10.33 -7.35
CA PRO A 109 2.90 9.96 -5.94
C PRO A 109 1.94 10.85 -5.15
N TYR A 110 1.21 10.24 -4.20
CA TYR A 110 0.26 10.95 -3.35
C TYR A 110 0.74 11.05 -1.88
N TYR A 111 1.69 10.20 -1.47
CA TYR A 111 2.25 10.19 -0.13
C TYR A 111 3.74 9.84 -0.16
N THR A 112 4.52 10.42 0.76
CA THR A 112 5.91 10.03 1.01
C THR A 112 5.99 9.45 2.41
N SER A 113 6.51 8.23 2.52
CA SER A 113 6.72 7.48 3.76
C SER A 113 8.20 7.24 4.00
N ILE A 114 8.53 6.76 5.18
CA ILE A 114 9.83 6.18 5.52
C ILE A 114 9.61 4.85 6.25
N GLN A 115 10.63 3.99 6.26
CA GLN A 115 10.58 2.75 7.01
C GLN A 115 10.70 3.00 8.51
N TYR A 116 10.00 2.21 9.31
CA TYR A 116 9.99 2.21 10.77
C TYR A 116 10.25 0.81 11.31
N VAL A 117 10.70 0.75 12.55
CA VAL A 117 10.81 -0.48 13.32
C VAL A 117 9.82 -0.46 14.46
N VAL A 118 8.99 -1.47 14.54
CA VAL A 118 8.06 -1.73 15.67
C VAL A 118 8.76 -2.66 16.65
N VAL A 119 8.92 -2.21 17.89
CA VAL A 119 9.65 -2.90 18.96
C VAL A 119 8.68 -3.20 20.10
N PRO A 120 8.45 -4.46 20.46
CA PRO A 120 7.60 -4.83 21.60
C PRO A 120 8.31 -4.59 22.93
N GLU A 121 7.53 -4.46 24.00
CA GLU A 121 8.06 -4.36 25.36
C GLU A 121 9.01 -5.54 25.68
N GLY A 122 10.12 -5.24 26.34
CA GLY A 122 11.12 -6.22 26.75
C GLY A 122 12.21 -6.48 25.71
N VAL A 123 12.05 -6.02 24.46
CA VAL A 123 13.12 -6.07 23.46
C VAL A 123 13.96 -4.79 23.53
N THR A 124 15.28 -4.97 23.61
CA THR A 124 16.24 -3.85 23.63
C THR A 124 16.85 -3.67 22.25
N VAL A 125 16.86 -2.43 21.77
CA VAL A 125 17.51 -1.99 20.53
C VAL A 125 18.41 -0.79 20.81
N GLU A 126 19.50 -0.66 20.07
CA GLU A 126 20.39 0.50 20.18
C GLU A 126 19.81 1.66 19.36
N THR A 127 19.62 2.82 20.00
CA THR A 127 19.03 4.00 19.37
C THR A 127 20.05 5.10 19.19
N ARG A 128 19.86 5.93 18.15
CA ARG A 128 20.55 7.21 17.96
C ARG A 128 19.56 8.35 18.12
N THR A 129 20.07 9.56 18.40
CA THR A 129 19.24 10.78 18.45
C THR A 129 19.95 11.91 17.73
N ALA A 130 19.29 12.51 16.74
CA ALA A 130 19.75 13.71 16.06
C ALA A 130 18.53 14.62 15.80
N ASP A 131 18.71 15.94 15.92
CA ASP A 131 17.68 16.97 15.72
C ASP A 131 16.37 16.73 16.49
N GLY A 132 16.47 16.09 17.67
CA GLY A 132 15.33 15.79 18.52
C GLY A 132 14.54 14.53 18.11
N VAL A 133 14.95 13.81 17.05
CA VAL A 133 14.38 12.55 16.61
C VAL A 133 15.22 11.39 17.15
N THR A 134 14.57 10.42 17.80
CA THR A 134 15.19 9.14 18.18
C THR A 134 14.86 8.09 17.13
N TYR A 135 15.86 7.44 16.57
CA TYR A 135 15.76 6.51 15.45
C TYR A 135 16.70 5.31 15.63
N LEU A 136 16.54 4.31 14.80
CA LEU A 136 17.43 3.16 14.65
C LEU A 136 18.19 3.28 13.32
N VAL A 137 19.37 2.71 13.28
CA VAL A 137 20.05 2.37 12.04
C VAL A 137 19.99 0.87 11.82
N TRP A 138 20.11 0.42 10.55
CA TRP A 138 20.01 -0.99 10.19
C TRP A 138 20.93 -1.89 11.05
N GLU A 139 22.12 -1.43 11.36
CA GLU A 139 23.09 -2.18 12.20
C GLU A 139 22.55 -2.51 13.61
N ALA A 140 21.62 -1.71 14.14
CA ALA A 140 20.99 -1.96 15.42
C ALA A 140 20.07 -3.19 15.42
N LEU A 141 19.75 -3.71 14.24
CA LEU A 141 18.93 -4.91 14.04
C LEU A 141 19.75 -6.20 13.95
N ALA A 142 21.09 -6.11 14.01
CA ALA A 142 21.98 -7.28 13.97
C ALA A 142 21.62 -8.31 15.05
N GLY A 143 21.54 -9.58 14.67
CA GLY A 143 21.18 -10.69 15.53
C GLY A 143 19.70 -10.73 15.96
N LYS A 144 18.82 -9.94 15.33
CA LYS A 144 17.37 -9.95 15.57
C LYS A 144 16.64 -10.83 14.58
N LYS A 145 15.50 -11.36 15.02
CA LYS A 145 14.48 -11.94 14.14
C LYS A 145 13.55 -10.81 13.69
N ILE A 146 13.67 -10.42 12.43
CA ILE A 146 12.95 -9.29 11.86
C ILE A 146 11.73 -9.79 11.11
N ALA A 147 10.52 -9.52 11.64
CA ALA A 147 9.29 -9.75 10.88
C ALA A 147 9.15 -8.69 9.78
N THR A 148 8.66 -9.11 8.63
CA THR A 148 8.23 -8.24 7.52
C THR A 148 7.08 -8.88 6.79
N GLN A 149 6.22 -8.08 6.18
CA GLN A 149 5.23 -8.63 5.27
C GLN A 149 5.92 -8.93 3.93
N ILE A 150 5.75 -10.15 3.44
CA ILE A 150 6.37 -10.63 2.19
C ILE A 150 6.01 -9.72 0.99
N ASP A 151 6.97 -9.52 0.07
CA ASP A 151 6.86 -8.72 -1.16
C ASP A 151 6.66 -7.20 -0.95
N THR A 152 6.66 -6.71 0.31
CA THR A 152 6.70 -5.27 0.59
C THR A 152 8.13 -4.72 0.46
N THR A 153 8.28 -3.40 0.44
CA THR A 153 9.60 -2.76 0.45
C THR A 153 10.34 -3.02 1.74
N GLY A 154 9.66 -3.07 2.89
CA GLY A 154 10.26 -3.48 4.16
C GLY A 154 10.88 -4.89 4.10
N TRP A 155 10.22 -5.83 3.40
CA TRP A 155 10.78 -7.16 3.15
C TRP A 155 12.00 -7.10 2.21
N ILE A 156 11.87 -6.37 1.08
CA ILE A 156 12.94 -6.23 0.08
C ILE A 156 14.20 -5.65 0.71
N TYR A 157 14.07 -4.58 1.52
CA TYR A 157 15.21 -3.96 2.20
C TYR A 157 15.83 -4.89 3.25
N THR A 158 15.00 -5.54 4.07
CA THR A 158 15.49 -6.47 5.09
C THR A 158 16.23 -7.65 4.47
N ASP A 159 15.67 -8.24 3.41
CA ASP A 159 16.32 -9.34 2.67
C ASP A 159 17.63 -8.86 2.03
N GLY A 160 17.62 -7.67 1.43
CA GLY A 160 18.81 -7.07 0.84
C GLY A 160 19.92 -6.85 1.88
N GLU A 161 19.62 -6.27 3.04
CA GLU A 161 20.60 -6.00 4.07
C GLU A 161 21.17 -7.28 4.73
N ILE A 162 20.38 -8.37 4.76
CA ILE A 162 20.83 -9.68 5.26
C ILE A 162 21.70 -10.41 4.22
N ASN A 163 21.36 -10.33 2.92
CA ASN A 163 21.91 -11.22 1.89
C ASN A 163 22.83 -10.52 0.88
N ALA A 164 22.88 -9.17 0.81
CA ALA A 164 23.80 -8.48 -0.09
C ALA A 164 25.26 -8.70 0.31
N THR A 165 26.11 -8.94 -0.67
CA THR A 165 27.56 -9.10 -0.51
C THR A 165 28.28 -8.36 -1.63
N GLU A 166 29.62 -8.19 -1.52
CA GLU A 166 30.43 -7.60 -2.61
C GLU A 166 30.31 -8.38 -3.94
N ASP A 167 29.99 -9.68 -3.87
CA ASP A 167 29.90 -10.56 -5.05
C ASP A 167 28.49 -10.59 -5.66
N ASN A 168 27.44 -10.22 -4.90
CA ASN A 168 26.04 -10.21 -5.31
C ASN A 168 25.37 -8.90 -4.91
N ASP A 169 25.83 -7.82 -5.46
CA ASP A 169 25.28 -6.47 -5.23
C ASP A 169 23.80 -6.39 -5.65
N TYR A 170 22.90 -6.51 -4.66
CA TYR A 170 21.47 -6.24 -4.83
C TYR A 170 21.12 -4.75 -4.73
N GLY A 171 22.12 -3.86 -4.67
CA GLY A 171 21.93 -2.42 -4.44
C GLY A 171 21.74 -2.06 -2.97
N TYR A 172 22.10 -2.97 -2.06
CA TYR A 172 22.04 -2.78 -0.60
C TYR A 172 23.45 -2.86 0.01
N ALA A 173 23.61 -2.23 1.17
CA ALA A 173 24.91 -2.19 1.84
C ALA A 173 25.31 -3.53 2.48
N GLY A 174 24.34 -4.42 2.73
CA GLY A 174 24.59 -5.73 3.35
C GLY A 174 25.05 -5.62 4.80
N VAL A 175 24.59 -4.59 5.52
CA VAL A 175 25.06 -4.31 6.89
C VAL A 175 24.69 -5.39 7.91
N LEU A 176 23.72 -6.24 7.58
CA LEU A 176 23.31 -7.39 8.38
C LEU A 176 23.93 -8.72 7.91
N TYR A 177 24.67 -8.70 6.79
CA TYR A 177 25.32 -9.89 6.25
C TYR A 177 26.32 -10.49 7.23
N GLY A 178 26.24 -11.82 7.41
CA GLY A 178 27.13 -12.56 8.33
C GLY A 178 26.85 -12.33 9.81
N THR A 179 25.79 -11.61 10.15
CA THR A 179 25.23 -11.59 11.51
C THR A 179 24.25 -12.75 11.71
N ASP A 180 23.84 -13.02 12.94
CA ASP A 180 22.80 -14.03 13.24
C ASP A 180 21.37 -13.47 13.03
N THR A 181 21.19 -12.50 12.10
CA THR A 181 19.91 -11.89 11.80
C THR A 181 19.05 -12.82 10.93
N GLU A 182 17.79 -12.98 11.31
CA GLU A 182 16.82 -13.82 10.59
C GLU A 182 15.67 -12.98 10.04
N LEU A 183 15.33 -13.15 8.76
CA LEU A 183 14.11 -12.63 8.16
C LEU A 183 12.94 -13.56 8.50
N VAL A 184 11.86 -13.00 9.04
CA VAL A 184 10.62 -13.73 9.39
C VAL A 184 9.50 -13.22 8.50
N GLU A 185 9.15 -13.99 7.48
CA GLU A 185 8.16 -13.62 6.48
C GLU A 185 6.73 -13.80 7.01
N MET A 186 5.91 -12.77 6.86
CA MET A 186 4.53 -12.74 7.32
C MET A 186 3.57 -12.44 6.15
N PRO A 187 2.35 -12.99 6.16
CA PRO A 187 1.39 -12.77 5.08
C PRO A 187 0.82 -11.34 5.08
N ASP A 188 0.72 -10.71 6.24
CA ASP A 188 0.16 -9.38 6.44
C ASP A 188 0.74 -8.70 7.69
N ALA A 189 0.45 -7.41 7.85
CA ALA A 189 0.96 -6.61 8.97
C ALA A 189 0.41 -7.07 10.32
N GLN A 190 -0.82 -7.59 10.39
CA GLN A 190 -1.40 -8.07 11.65
C GLN A 190 -0.67 -9.35 12.12
N ALA A 191 -0.41 -10.27 11.21
CA ALA A 191 0.37 -11.47 11.50
C ALA A 191 1.79 -11.13 11.99
N ALA A 192 2.41 -10.08 11.42
CA ALA A 192 3.72 -9.60 11.86
C ALA A 192 3.67 -9.05 13.30
N VAL A 193 2.65 -8.27 13.66
CA VAL A 193 2.46 -7.80 15.04
C VAL A 193 2.22 -8.97 16.00
N ASP A 194 1.43 -9.95 15.59
CA ASP A 194 1.14 -11.13 16.43
C ASP A 194 2.40 -11.97 16.69
N ALA A 195 3.34 -12.01 15.74
CA ALA A 195 4.63 -12.69 15.86
C ALA A 195 5.59 -12.03 16.85
N LEU A 196 5.44 -10.72 17.14
CA LEU A 196 6.30 -9.97 18.04
C LEU A 196 6.32 -10.53 19.46
N GLY A 197 7.52 -10.84 19.95
CA GLY A 197 7.76 -11.46 21.25
C GLY A 197 7.47 -12.97 21.29
N VAL A 198 7.14 -13.60 20.15
CA VAL A 198 6.89 -15.04 20.01
C VAL A 198 7.90 -15.67 19.03
N THR A 199 7.87 -15.26 17.78
CA THR A 199 8.73 -15.74 16.70
C THR A 199 9.58 -14.65 16.07
N ALA A 200 9.29 -13.39 16.36
CA ALA A 200 10.03 -12.24 15.91
C ALA A 200 10.37 -11.30 17.08
N ASP A 201 11.53 -10.63 16.96
CA ASP A 201 11.97 -9.65 17.93
C ASP A 201 11.46 -8.25 17.60
N VAL A 202 11.48 -7.89 16.31
CA VAL A 202 11.06 -6.59 15.80
C VAL A 202 10.30 -6.75 14.48
N PHE A 203 9.58 -5.69 14.05
CA PHE A 203 8.87 -5.68 12.78
C PHE A 203 9.23 -4.41 12.00
N VAL A 204 9.67 -4.57 10.75
CA VAL A 204 9.96 -3.47 9.82
C VAL A 204 8.75 -3.23 8.92
N ILE A 205 8.23 -2.01 8.96
CA ILE A 205 7.05 -1.56 8.23
C ILE A 205 7.10 -0.03 8.07
N ASP A 206 6.29 0.51 7.21
CA ASP A 206 6.19 1.94 6.96
C ASP A 206 5.66 2.76 8.14
N GLU A 207 5.97 4.07 8.15
CA GLU A 207 5.73 5.01 9.25
C GLU A 207 4.30 5.00 9.80
N LEU A 208 3.31 5.31 8.94
CA LEU A 208 1.93 5.47 9.42
C LEU A 208 1.31 4.17 9.87
N PRO A 209 1.48 3.04 9.17
CA PRO A 209 1.06 1.74 9.68
C PRO A 209 1.73 1.38 11.00
N ALA A 210 3.04 1.64 11.18
CA ALA A 210 3.73 1.41 12.45
C ALA A 210 3.09 2.22 13.59
N LYS A 211 2.81 3.51 13.35
CA LYS A 211 2.16 4.41 14.33
C LYS A 211 0.73 3.97 14.62
N TYR A 212 -0.03 3.58 13.59
CA TYR A 212 -1.39 3.07 13.77
C TYR A 212 -1.41 1.78 14.62
N LEU A 213 -0.51 0.84 14.34
CA LEU A 213 -0.37 -0.40 15.10
C LEU A 213 0.02 -0.13 16.55
N LYS A 214 0.92 0.82 16.81
CA LYS A 214 1.28 1.23 18.17
C LYS A 214 0.06 1.70 18.98
N GLU A 215 -0.83 2.49 18.39
CA GLU A 215 -1.99 3.06 19.09
C GLU A 215 -3.17 2.05 19.20
N ASN A 216 -3.27 1.09 18.28
CA ASN A 216 -4.42 0.18 18.18
C ASN A 216 -4.14 -1.26 18.58
N SER A 217 -2.87 -1.64 18.81
CA SER A 217 -2.51 -2.99 19.28
C SER A 217 -2.77 -3.15 20.77
N SER A 218 -3.12 -4.36 21.19
CA SER A 218 -3.16 -4.75 22.61
C SER A 218 -1.75 -4.94 23.21
N LYS A 219 -0.71 -5.00 22.38
CA LYS A 219 0.69 -5.10 22.81
C LYS A 219 1.25 -3.70 23.12
N ASN A 220 2.12 -3.60 24.12
CA ASN A 220 2.86 -2.37 24.38
C ASN A 220 4.01 -2.26 23.36
N LEU A 221 3.84 -1.37 22.38
CA LEU A 221 4.75 -1.20 21.24
C LEU A 221 5.44 0.17 21.29
N THR A 222 6.72 0.19 20.93
CA THR A 222 7.46 1.42 20.61
C THR A 222 7.82 1.40 19.14
N VAL A 223 7.78 2.55 18.48
CA VAL A 223 8.11 2.67 17.06
C VAL A 223 9.21 3.69 16.83
N TYR A 224 10.15 3.37 15.95
CA TYR A 224 11.29 4.21 15.63
C TYR A 224 11.47 4.32 14.12
N PRO A 225 11.79 5.51 13.58
CA PRO A 225 12.28 5.63 12.21
C PRO A 225 13.49 4.72 11.99
N LEU A 226 13.62 4.15 10.80
CA LEU A 226 14.75 3.32 10.41
C LEU A 226 15.59 4.06 9.35
N TYR A 227 16.86 4.23 9.64
CA TYR A 227 17.80 5.01 8.83
C TYR A 227 18.96 4.14 8.35
N TYR A 228 19.58 4.55 7.28
CA TYR A 228 20.93 4.12 6.93
C TYR A 228 21.94 4.98 7.67
N ALA A 229 22.96 4.34 8.23
CA ALA A 229 24.07 5.07 8.82
C ALA A 229 24.84 5.83 7.74
N GLY A 230 25.09 7.12 7.97
CA GLY A 230 25.94 7.92 7.11
C GLY A 230 27.39 7.44 7.12
N ALA A 231 28.13 7.65 6.02
CA ALA A 231 29.57 7.46 6.01
C ALA A 231 30.26 8.42 7.01
N GLU A 232 31.53 8.20 7.31
CA GLU A 232 32.26 9.04 8.27
C GLU A 232 32.17 10.54 7.91
N GLY A 233 31.46 11.30 8.73
CA GLY A 233 31.22 12.74 8.56
C GLY A 233 29.89 13.09 7.90
N ASP A 234 29.12 12.13 7.43
CA ASP A 234 27.78 12.31 6.86
C ASP A 234 26.69 12.05 7.90
N ALA A 235 25.52 12.64 7.71
CA ALA A 235 24.36 12.38 8.55
C ALA A 235 23.71 11.04 8.18
N ASP A 236 23.13 10.37 9.16
CA ASP A 236 22.25 9.22 8.94
C ASP A 236 21.00 9.68 8.15
N ALA A 237 20.50 8.86 7.24
CA ALA A 237 19.38 9.22 6.36
C ALA A 237 18.26 8.17 6.40
N PRO A 238 16.97 8.61 6.40
CA PRO A 238 15.84 7.69 6.31
C PRO A 238 15.76 7.05 4.92
N VAL A 239 15.10 5.90 4.87
CA VAL A 239 14.67 5.28 3.61
C VAL A 239 13.35 5.89 3.20
N GLU A 240 13.37 6.82 2.23
CA GLU A 240 12.16 7.46 1.72
C GLU A 240 11.49 6.64 0.62
N GLU A 241 10.17 6.57 0.66
CA GLU A 241 9.33 5.86 -0.26
C GLU A 241 8.17 6.72 -0.75
N GLN A 242 7.77 6.54 -1.99
CA GLN A 242 6.65 7.25 -2.58
C GLN A 242 5.53 6.28 -2.95
N TYR A 243 4.33 6.50 -2.39
CA TYR A 243 3.14 5.72 -2.71
C TYR A 243 2.41 6.29 -3.91
N ALA A 244 1.94 5.37 -4.76
CA ALA A 244 1.12 5.71 -5.92
C ALA A 244 0.11 4.60 -6.22
N ILE A 245 -0.95 4.95 -6.94
CA ILE A 245 -1.89 3.98 -7.50
C ILE A 245 -1.27 3.40 -8.78
N CYS A 246 -1.21 2.07 -8.89
CA CYS A 246 -0.74 1.44 -10.11
C CYS A 246 -1.92 1.03 -11.00
N VAL A 247 -1.74 1.13 -12.31
CA VAL A 247 -2.74 0.73 -13.32
C VAL A 247 -2.13 -0.23 -14.33
N THR A 248 -2.97 -1.02 -15.00
CA THR A 248 -2.52 -1.85 -16.13
C THR A 248 -1.82 -0.97 -17.17
N LYS A 249 -0.68 -1.41 -17.68
CA LYS A 249 0.09 -0.66 -18.68
C LYS A 249 -0.75 -0.25 -19.87
N GLY A 250 -0.69 1.05 -20.18
CA GLY A 250 -1.44 1.66 -21.29
C GLY A 250 -2.90 1.98 -20.97
N ASN A 251 -3.39 1.75 -19.75
CA ASN A 251 -4.71 2.21 -19.32
C ASN A 251 -4.67 3.71 -18.98
N THR A 252 -4.51 4.53 -20.03
CA THR A 252 -4.34 5.99 -19.89
C THR A 252 -5.58 6.68 -19.36
N GLU A 253 -6.80 6.20 -19.71
CA GLU A 253 -8.05 6.76 -19.20
C GLU A 253 -8.09 6.73 -17.66
N LEU A 254 -7.79 5.58 -17.07
CA LEU A 254 -7.82 5.41 -15.63
C LEU A 254 -6.65 6.19 -14.98
N LEU A 255 -5.44 6.12 -15.56
CA LEU A 255 -4.27 6.82 -15.06
C LEU A 255 -4.48 8.34 -15.03
N ASP A 256 -5.02 8.91 -16.10
CA ASP A 256 -5.31 10.34 -16.21
C ASP A 256 -6.39 10.76 -15.20
N ALA A 257 -7.42 9.92 -14.98
CA ALA A 257 -8.45 10.17 -13.97
C ALA A 257 -7.88 10.17 -12.54
N VAL A 258 -7.01 9.19 -12.21
CA VAL A 258 -6.33 9.14 -10.92
C VAL A 258 -5.48 10.39 -10.72
N ASN A 259 -4.63 10.74 -11.70
CA ASN A 259 -3.78 11.93 -11.61
C ASN A 259 -4.59 13.23 -11.48
N ALA A 260 -5.72 13.33 -12.16
CA ALA A 260 -6.61 14.48 -12.05
C ALA A 260 -7.23 14.58 -10.64
N VAL A 261 -7.67 13.47 -10.05
CA VAL A 261 -8.19 13.44 -8.67
C VAL A 261 -7.10 13.83 -7.68
N LEU A 262 -5.88 13.28 -7.81
CA LEU A 262 -4.77 13.61 -6.92
C LEU A 262 -4.41 15.11 -7.01
N ALA A 263 -4.44 15.68 -8.21
CA ALA A 263 -4.19 17.11 -8.40
C ALA A 263 -5.31 18.01 -7.82
N GLU A 264 -6.57 17.57 -7.88
CA GLU A 264 -7.72 18.27 -7.29
C GLU A 264 -7.69 18.23 -5.75
N LEU A 265 -7.29 17.09 -5.16
CA LEU A 265 -7.14 16.94 -3.71
C LEU A 265 -5.96 17.80 -3.18
N GLY A 266 -4.82 17.70 -3.83
CA GLY A 266 -3.58 18.30 -3.32
C GLY A 266 -3.09 17.65 -2.02
N SER A 267 -1.90 18.03 -1.58
CA SER A 267 -1.26 17.44 -0.40
C SER A 267 -2.00 17.72 0.91
N GLU A 268 -2.66 18.87 1.04
CA GLU A 268 -3.39 19.25 2.25
C GLU A 268 -4.60 18.35 2.49
N GLU A 269 -5.42 18.08 1.47
CA GLU A 269 -6.60 17.21 1.64
C GLU A 269 -6.18 15.74 1.83
N ILE A 270 -5.13 15.27 1.13
CA ILE A 270 -4.60 13.93 1.35
C ILE A 270 -4.10 13.79 2.80
N GLN A 271 -3.40 14.79 3.34
CA GLN A 271 -2.99 14.80 4.74
C GLN A 271 -4.20 14.82 5.69
N ALA A 272 -5.27 15.54 5.36
CA ALA A 272 -6.51 15.53 6.14
C ALA A 272 -7.19 14.15 6.11
N MET A 273 -7.19 13.45 4.98
CA MET A 273 -7.64 12.05 4.90
C MET A 273 -6.82 11.15 5.82
N VAL A 274 -5.48 11.25 5.79
CA VAL A 274 -4.58 10.51 6.68
C VAL A 274 -4.96 10.76 8.15
N MET A 275 -5.12 12.02 8.55
CA MET A 275 -5.46 12.38 9.93
C MET A 275 -6.82 11.79 10.36
N ARG A 276 -7.83 11.82 9.47
CA ARG A 276 -9.15 11.19 9.74
C ARG A 276 -9.02 9.69 9.99
N HIS A 277 -8.30 8.98 9.11
CA HIS A 277 -8.13 7.54 9.23
C HIS A 277 -7.17 7.11 10.35
N MET A 278 -6.33 8.02 10.83
CA MET A 278 -5.53 7.82 12.06
C MET A 278 -6.33 8.11 13.34
N GLY A 279 -7.60 8.58 13.23
CA GLY A 279 -8.39 8.98 14.39
C GLY A 279 -7.93 10.30 15.05
N LEU A 280 -7.19 11.11 14.30
CA LEU A 280 -6.61 12.39 14.75
C LEU A 280 -7.28 13.61 14.08
N GLY A 281 -8.25 13.38 13.19
CA GLY A 281 -9.03 14.40 12.51
C GLY A 281 -10.33 14.73 13.25
N ASP A 282 -10.83 16.00 13.09
CA ASP A 282 -12.15 16.42 13.59
C ASP A 282 -13.30 15.81 12.78
#